data_14fa110d89177891f28e727058526139
#
_entry.id   14fa110d89177891f28e727058526139
#
_cell.length_a   1.000
_cell.length_b   1.000
_cell.length_c   1.000
_cell.angle_alpha   90.00
_cell.angle_beta   90.00
_cell.angle_gamma   90.00
#
_symmetry.space_group_name_H-M   'P 1'
#
loop_
_entity.id
_entity.type
_entity.pdbx_description
1 polymer ?
#
loop_
_entity_poly.entity_id
_entity_poly.type
_entity_poly.pdbx_seq_one_letter_code
_entity_poly.pdbx_strand_id
1 'polypeptide(L)'
;MGRLEGKSVIITGAGSGIGRAASLLFTKEGARLIAVDLSEGVKETVELVKQQGGIAEAVMADAGSEADVSGFIDRAVATFGKLDVIWANAGISGGLKPIAEQTVEHWQEILRINLIGPFLAVKYAMPHMVRQ
;
A
#
# COMPACT_ATOMS: atom_id res chain seq x y z
N MET A 1 24.82 -2.68 -2.24
CA MET A 1 23.80 -2.41 -3.26
C MET A 1 22.62 -3.35 -3.04
N GLY A 2 21.46 -2.82 -2.88
CA GLY A 2 20.26 -3.59 -2.56
C GLY A 2 19.55 -4.14 -3.80
N ARG A 3 18.76 -5.19 -3.59
CA ARG A 3 17.99 -5.83 -4.67
C ARG A 3 16.92 -4.93 -5.28
N LEU A 4 16.50 -3.89 -4.56
CA LEU A 4 15.48 -2.92 -4.99
C LEU A 4 16.06 -1.51 -5.21
N GLU A 5 17.35 -1.42 -5.46
CA GLU A 5 18.03 -0.14 -5.59
C GLU A 5 17.36 0.74 -6.64
N GLY A 6 16.94 1.93 -6.22
CA GLY A 6 16.28 2.92 -7.07
C GLY A 6 14.85 2.59 -7.49
N LYS A 7 14.28 1.46 -7.05
CA LYS A 7 12.90 1.11 -7.38
C LYS A 7 11.90 1.98 -6.63
N SER A 8 10.86 2.42 -7.32
CA SER A 8 9.73 3.12 -6.74
C SER A 8 8.66 2.11 -6.35
N VAL A 9 8.29 2.08 -5.08
CA VAL A 9 7.44 1.04 -4.51
C VAL A 9 6.27 1.67 -3.74
N ILE A 10 5.10 1.09 -3.88
CA ILE A 10 3.95 1.38 -3.03
C ILE A 10 3.63 0.12 -2.23
N ILE A 11 3.41 0.25 -0.93
CA ILE A 11 2.89 -0.82 -0.07
C ILE A 11 1.63 -0.29 0.63
N THR A 12 0.50 -0.96 0.42
CA THR A 12 -0.72 -0.68 1.20
C THR A 12 -0.74 -1.57 2.44
N GLY A 13 -1.45 -1.14 3.48
CA GLY A 13 -1.43 -1.83 4.76
C GLY A 13 -0.07 -1.69 5.47
N ALA A 14 0.65 -0.61 5.19
CA ALA A 14 2.02 -0.41 5.66
C ALA A 14 2.12 0.08 7.11
N GLY A 15 1.00 0.35 7.77
CA GLY A 15 0.97 0.90 9.12
C GLY A 15 1.30 -0.09 10.24
N SER A 16 1.29 -1.38 9.97
CA SER A 16 1.53 -2.42 10.98
C SER A 16 1.91 -3.75 10.32
N GLY A 17 2.28 -4.73 11.15
CA GLY A 17 2.44 -6.13 10.75
C GLY A 17 3.33 -6.36 9.55
N ILE A 18 2.84 -7.17 8.61
CA ILE A 18 3.59 -7.57 7.41
C ILE A 18 3.93 -6.37 6.53
N GLY A 19 3.00 -5.43 6.37
CA GLY A 19 3.24 -4.22 5.57
C GLY A 19 4.36 -3.34 6.14
N ARG A 20 4.41 -3.18 7.46
CA ARG A 20 5.51 -2.47 8.13
C ARG A 20 6.84 -3.20 7.96
N ALA A 21 6.86 -4.49 8.20
CA ALA A 21 8.09 -5.30 8.05
C ALA A 21 8.62 -5.23 6.62
N ALA A 22 7.76 -5.33 5.64
CA ALA A 22 8.12 -5.20 4.23
C ALA A 22 8.63 -3.79 3.91
N SER A 23 8.00 -2.76 4.46
CA SER A 23 8.43 -1.36 4.27
C SER A 23 9.87 -1.16 4.72
N LEU A 24 10.21 -1.69 5.89
CA LEU A 24 11.57 -1.64 6.42
C LEU A 24 12.56 -2.44 5.56
N LEU A 25 12.18 -3.64 5.16
CA LEU A 25 13.05 -4.50 4.36
C LEU A 25 13.26 -3.92 2.95
N PHE A 26 12.21 -3.50 2.27
CA PHE A 26 12.30 -2.99 0.90
C PHE A 26 13.15 -1.73 0.83
N THR A 27 12.98 -0.81 1.79
CA THR A 27 13.80 0.42 1.82
C THR A 27 15.24 0.14 2.22
N LYS A 28 15.49 -0.87 3.05
CA LYS A 28 16.85 -1.36 3.33
C LYS A 28 17.52 -1.92 2.07
N GLU A 29 16.73 -2.51 1.16
CA GLU A 29 17.19 -3.01 -0.14
C GLU A 29 17.26 -1.92 -1.22
N GLY A 30 17.10 -0.65 -0.85
CA GLY A 30 17.29 0.50 -1.74
C GLY A 30 16.03 1.04 -2.41
N ALA A 31 14.85 0.53 -2.06
CA ALA A 31 13.59 1.05 -2.59
C ALA A 31 13.28 2.45 -2.03
N ARG A 32 12.59 3.25 -2.85
CA ARG A 32 11.93 4.50 -2.45
C ARG A 32 10.44 4.19 -2.29
N LEU A 33 9.89 4.48 -1.14
CA LEU A 33 8.59 3.94 -0.72
C LEU A 33 7.52 5.01 -0.53
N ILE A 34 6.33 4.76 -1.09
CA ILE A 34 5.08 5.37 -0.63
C ILE A 34 4.39 4.32 0.25
N ALA A 35 4.35 4.59 1.54
CA ALA A 35 3.69 3.74 2.52
C ALA A 35 2.25 4.21 2.71
N VAL A 36 1.29 3.33 2.51
CA VAL A 36 -0.14 3.65 2.54
C VAL A 36 -0.83 2.85 3.63
N ASP A 37 -1.62 3.51 4.44
CA ASP A 37 -2.53 2.88 5.39
C ASP A 37 -3.65 3.85 5.76
N LEU A 38 -4.77 3.33 6.19
CA LEU A 38 -5.86 4.13 6.73
C LEU A 38 -5.52 4.65 8.13
N SER A 39 -4.67 3.93 8.88
CA SER A 39 -4.30 4.27 10.24
C SER A 39 -3.07 5.17 10.33
N GLU A 40 -2.94 5.88 11.44
CA GLU A 40 -1.76 6.72 11.72
C GLU A 40 -0.47 5.91 11.90
N GLY A 41 -0.56 4.61 12.11
CA GLY A 41 0.61 3.72 12.20
C GLY A 41 1.55 3.83 11.01
N VAL A 42 1.05 4.25 9.85
CA VAL A 42 1.87 4.48 8.66
C VAL A 42 2.93 5.58 8.87
N LYS A 43 2.62 6.58 9.67
CA LYS A 43 3.57 7.66 9.99
C LYS A 43 4.73 7.11 10.82
N GLU A 44 4.44 6.22 11.77
CA GLU A 44 5.47 5.54 12.56
C GLU A 44 6.34 4.65 11.67
N THR A 45 5.75 3.91 10.74
CA THR A 45 6.49 3.09 9.78
C THR A 45 7.48 3.94 9.00
N VAL A 46 7.05 5.08 8.48
CA VAL A 46 7.92 5.99 7.72
C VAL A 46 9.05 6.55 8.58
N GLU A 47 8.78 6.90 9.84
CA GLU A 47 9.83 7.33 10.76
C GLU A 47 10.89 6.24 10.99
N LEU A 48 10.46 4.99 11.17
CA LEU A 48 11.37 3.86 11.29
C LEU A 48 12.22 3.67 10.02
N VAL A 49 11.62 3.84 8.84
CA VAL A 49 12.37 3.79 7.57
C VAL A 49 13.44 4.89 7.52
N LYS A 50 13.06 6.10 7.87
CA LYS A 50 14.00 7.24 7.87
C LYS A 50 15.14 7.05 8.87
N GLN A 51 14.85 6.49 10.05
CA GLN A 51 15.85 6.19 11.07
C GLN A 51 16.92 5.22 10.59
N GLN A 52 16.59 4.31 9.69
CA GLN A 52 17.56 3.39 9.08
C GLN A 52 18.16 3.94 7.77
N GLY A 53 17.95 5.22 7.45
CA GLY A 53 18.50 5.89 6.28
C GLY A 53 17.73 5.67 4.98
N GLY A 54 16.53 5.11 5.04
CA GLY A 54 15.69 4.88 3.88
C GLY A 54 14.88 6.10 3.45
N ILE A 55 14.26 6.00 2.28
CA ILE A 55 13.42 7.05 1.69
C ILE A 55 11.97 6.56 1.67
N ALA A 56 11.10 7.27 2.36
CA ALA A 56 9.67 6.94 2.39
C ALA A 56 8.81 8.17 2.65
N GLU A 57 7.61 8.15 2.11
CA GLU A 57 6.54 9.09 2.45
C GLU A 57 5.31 8.31 2.92
N ALA A 58 4.61 8.87 3.91
CA ALA A 58 3.37 8.29 4.42
C ALA A 58 2.17 8.92 3.70
N VAL A 59 1.22 8.08 3.31
CA VAL A 59 -0.06 8.54 2.77
C VAL A 59 -1.17 7.83 3.55
N MET A 60 -2.01 8.60 4.23
CA MET A 60 -3.21 8.07 4.87
C MET A 60 -4.31 8.01 3.83
N ALA A 61 -4.71 6.80 3.44
CA ALA A 61 -5.67 6.58 2.38
C ALA A 61 -6.35 5.22 2.53
N ASP A 62 -7.53 5.12 1.95
CA ASP A 62 -8.33 3.89 1.91
C ASP A 62 -7.99 3.10 0.64
N ALA A 63 -7.38 1.93 0.82
CA ALA A 63 -6.96 1.07 -0.29
C ALA A 63 -8.14 0.46 -1.09
N GLY A 64 -9.37 0.61 -0.60
CA GLY A 64 -10.59 0.20 -1.30
C GLY A 64 -11.35 1.36 -1.95
N SER A 65 -10.84 2.58 -1.87
CA SER A 65 -11.42 3.78 -2.49
C SER A 65 -10.75 4.06 -3.83
N GLU A 66 -11.53 4.13 -4.91
CA GLU A 66 -10.99 4.38 -6.25
C GLU A 66 -10.23 5.71 -6.32
N ALA A 67 -10.80 6.78 -5.75
CA ALA A 67 -10.15 8.09 -5.74
C ALA A 67 -8.83 8.05 -4.95
N ASP A 68 -8.82 7.38 -3.79
CA ASP A 68 -7.63 7.29 -2.96
C ASP A 68 -6.54 6.48 -3.65
N VAL A 69 -6.88 5.35 -4.28
CA VAL A 69 -5.92 4.50 -5.00
C VAL A 69 -5.30 5.27 -6.16
N SER A 70 -6.11 5.93 -6.98
CA SER A 70 -5.61 6.79 -8.05
C SER A 70 -4.66 7.86 -7.48
N GLY A 71 -5.05 8.47 -6.36
CA GLY A 71 -4.28 9.54 -5.72
C GLY A 71 -2.90 9.08 -5.24
N PHE A 72 -2.79 7.96 -4.54
CA PHE A 72 -1.48 7.54 -4.04
C PHE A 72 -0.58 6.97 -5.13
N ILE A 73 -1.14 6.44 -6.21
CA ILE A 73 -0.36 6.04 -7.38
C ILE A 73 0.22 7.28 -8.08
N ASP A 74 -0.60 8.31 -8.30
CA ASP A 74 -0.14 9.58 -8.86
C ASP A 74 0.94 10.21 -7.96
N ARG A 75 0.80 10.09 -6.65
CA ARG A 75 1.81 10.57 -5.69
C ARG A 75 3.14 9.88 -5.88
N ALA A 76 3.17 8.56 -6.05
CA ALA A 76 4.40 7.82 -6.26
C ALA A 76 5.11 8.26 -7.57
N VAL A 77 4.35 8.39 -8.65
CA VAL A 77 4.90 8.83 -9.94
C VAL A 77 5.40 10.27 -9.86
N ALA A 78 4.65 11.17 -9.22
CA ALA A 78 5.07 12.57 -9.05
C ALA A 78 6.34 12.69 -8.18
N THR A 79 6.43 11.91 -7.11
CA THR A 79 7.54 11.98 -6.15
C THR A 79 8.79 11.30 -6.67
N PHE A 80 8.67 10.14 -7.30
CA PHE A 80 9.81 9.31 -7.69
C PHE A 80 10.02 9.21 -9.20
N GLY A 81 9.14 9.78 -10.01
CA GLY A 81 9.24 9.81 -11.47
C GLY A 81 8.77 8.55 -12.17
N LYS A 82 8.44 7.50 -11.43
CA LYS A 82 8.01 6.19 -11.96
C LYS A 82 7.34 5.35 -10.89
N LEU A 83 6.77 4.22 -11.30
CA LEU A 83 6.25 3.21 -10.39
C LEU A 83 6.72 1.83 -10.86
N ASP A 84 7.56 1.15 -10.08
CA ASP A 84 8.09 -0.17 -10.41
C ASP A 84 7.31 -1.30 -9.75
N VAL A 85 6.85 -1.09 -8.51
CA VAL A 85 6.21 -2.14 -7.71
C VAL A 85 5.02 -1.54 -6.97
N ILE A 86 3.89 -2.23 -7.00
CA ILE A 86 2.79 -1.98 -6.08
C ILE A 86 2.42 -3.28 -5.38
N TRP A 87 2.49 -3.27 -4.05
CA TRP A 87 2.05 -4.40 -3.24
C TRP A 87 0.74 -4.06 -2.56
N ALA A 88 -0.35 -4.59 -3.11
CA ALA A 88 -1.69 -4.44 -2.57
C ALA A 88 -1.88 -5.40 -1.40
N ASN A 89 -1.27 -5.06 -0.26
CA ASN A 89 -1.21 -5.88 0.95
C ASN A 89 -2.35 -5.56 1.94
N ALA A 90 -2.97 -4.39 1.85
CA ALA A 90 -4.05 -4.02 2.75
C ALA A 90 -5.21 -5.01 2.68
N GLY A 91 -5.76 -5.36 3.83
CA GLY A 91 -6.90 -6.25 3.93
C GLY A 91 -7.49 -6.22 5.32
N ILE A 92 -8.73 -6.66 5.43
CA ILE A 92 -9.42 -6.83 6.72
C ILE A 92 -9.88 -8.27 6.86
N SER A 93 -9.89 -8.78 8.11
CA SER A 93 -10.51 -10.07 8.40
C SER A 93 -12.02 -9.89 8.51
N GLY A 94 -12.77 -10.95 8.21
CA GLY A 94 -14.23 -10.91 8.34
C GLY A 94 -14.73 -10.99 9.78
N GLY A 95 -13.83 -11.15 10.74
CA GLY A 95 -14.21 -11.42 12.13
C GLY A 95 -14.62 -12.88 12.34
N LEU A 96 -15.20 -13.15 13.49
CA LEU A 96 -15.51 -14.51 13.94
C LEU A 96 -17.00 -14.80 14.04
N LYS A 97 -17.88 -13.95 13.51
CA LYS A 97 -19.33 -14.19 13.57
C LYS A 97 -19.72 -15.41 12.73
N PRO A 98 -20.60 -16.27 13.22
CA PRO A 98 -21.17 -17.36 12.41
C PRO A 98 -21.80 -16.84 11.12
N ILE A 99 -21.77 -17.65 10.07
CA ILE A 99 -22.28 -17.24 8.75
C ILE A 99 -23.73 -16.72 8.81
N ALA A 100 -24.57 -17.34 9.65
CA ALA A 100 -25.98 -16.95 9.78
C ALA A 100 -26.18 -15.54 10.37
N GLU A 101 -25.17 -15.02 11.06
CA GLU A 101 -25.21 -13.68 11.69
C GLU A 101 -24.50 -12.62 10.87
N GLN A 102 -23.90 -13.00 9.75
CA GLN A 102 -23.20 -12.06 8.88
C GLN A 102 -24.18 -11.30 7.99
N THR A 103 -23.81 -10.06 7.64
CA THR A 103 -24.66 -9.20 6.81
C THR A 103 -24.05 -9.01 5.41
N VAL A 104 -24.89 -8.66 4.46
CA VAL A 104 -24.46 -8.31 3.09
C VAL A 104 -23.53 -7.11 3.12
N GLU A 105 -23.84 -6.11 3.93
CA GLU A 105 -23.04 -4.89 4.07
C GLU A 105 -21.63 -5.21 4.55
N HIS A 106 -21.50 -6.14 5.49
CA HIS A 106 -20.19 -6.58 5.99
C HIS A 106 -19.39 -7.30 4.91
N TRP A 107 -20.04 -8.17 4.14
CA TRP A 107 -19.41 -8.84 3.00
C TRP A 107 -18.96 -7.85 1.92
N GLN A 108 -19.81 -6.88 1.61
CA GLN A 108 -19.46 -5.84 0.64
C GLN A 108 -18.23 -5.05 1.08
N GLU A 109 -18.11 -4.73 2.37
CA GLU A 109 -16.96 -4.01 2.91
C GLU A 109 -15.67 -4.85 2.82
N ILE A 110 -15.75 -6.14 3.16
CA ILE A 110 -14.60 -7.05 3.04
C ILE A 110 -14.17 -7.17 1.59
N LEU A 111 -15.10 -7.36 0.67
CA LEU A 111 -14.81 -7.48 -0.76
C LEU A 111 -14.29 -6.17 -1.33
N ARG A 112 -14.79 -5.03 -0.86
CA ARG A 112 -14.31 -3.73 -1.29
C ARG A 112 -12.82 -3.56 -1.00
N ILE A 113 -12.39 -3.91 0.18
CA ILE A 113 -10.99 -3.74 0.58
C ILE A 113 -10.12 -4.87 0.04
N ASN A 114 -10.53 -6.13 0.24
CA ASN A 114 -9.67 -7.28 -0.02
C ASN A 114 -9.62 -7.71 -1.49
N LEU A 115 -10.62 -7.36 -2.28
CA LEU A 115 -10.71 -7.76 -3.69
C LEU A 115 -10.71 -6.56 -4.64
N ILE A 116 -11.62 -5.62 -4.44
CA ILE A 116 -11.73 -4.44 -5.31
C ILE A 116 -10.50 -3.55 -5.14
N GLY A 117 -9.97 -3.41 -3.92
CA GLY A 117 -8.74 -2.67 -3.67
C GLY A 117 -7.56 -3.12 -4.54
N PRO A 118 -7.17 -4.39 -4.52
CA PRO A 118 -6.14 -4.91 -5.42
C PRO A 118 -6.45 -4.75 -6.91
N PHE A 119 -7.71 -4.92 -7.31
CA PHE A 119 -8.13 -4.61 -8.67
C PHE A 119 -7.85 -3.15 -9.04
N LEU A 120 -8.23 -2.21 -8.18
CA LEU A 120 -7.98 -0.77 -8.39
C LEU A 120 -6.49 -0.47 -8.47
N ALA A 121 -5.68 -1.11 -7.62
CA ALA A 121 -4.24 -0.97 -7.64
C ALA A 121 -3.65 -1.35 -9.01
N VAL A 122 -4.07 -2.48 -9.56
CA VAL A 122 -3.64 -2.93 -10.90
C VAL A 122 -4.16 -1.97 -11.98
N LYS A 123 -5.43 -1.60 -11.91
CA LYS A 123 -6.07 -0.72 -12.88
C LYS A 123 -5.31 0.60 -13.05
N TYR A 124 -4.92 1.23 -11.95
CA TYR A 124 -4.27 2.55 -11.98
C TYR A 124 -2.75 2.49 -12.10
N ALA A 125 -2.11 1.41 -11.65
CA ALA A 125 -0.67 1.24 -11.79
C ALA A 125 -0.26 0.83 -13.22
N MET A 126 -1.06 -0.01 -13.86
CA MET A 126 -0.73 -0.60 -15.16
C MET A 126 -0.38 0.43 -16.25
N PRO A 127 -1.13 1.55 -16.44
CA PRO A 127 -0.78 2.53 -17.46
C PRO A 127 0.62 3.13 -17.28
N HIS A 128 1.04 3.34 -16.05
CA HIS A 128 2.38 3.84 -15.75
C HIS A 128 3.45 2.79 -16.04
N MET A 129 3.22 1.56 -15.59
CA MET A 129 4.18 0.47 -15.76
C MET A 129 4.39 0.09 -17.23
N VAL A 130 3.33 0.14 -18.04
CA VAL A 130 3.41 -0.17 -19.48
C VAL A 130 4.20 0.88 -20.25
N ARG A 131 4.10 2.15 -19.85
CA ARG A 131 4.80 3.24 -20.52
C ARG A 131 6.29 3.36 -20.20
N GLN A 132 6.74 2.71 -19.14
CA GLN A 132 8.13 2.74 -18.68
C GLN A 132 9.06 1.83 -19.44
#